data_881ccb9129cd8605e13df23a59cba2e3
#
_entry.id   881ccb9129cd8605e13df23a59cba2e3
#
_cell.length_a   1.000
_cell.length_b   1.000
_cell.length_c   1.000
_cell.angle_alpha   90.00
_cell.angle_beta   90.00
_cell.angle_gamma   90.00
#
_symmetry.space_group_name_H-M   'P 1'
#
loop_
_entity.id
_entity.type
_entity.pdbx_description
1 polymer ?
#
loop_
_entity_poly.entity_id
_entity_poly.type
_entity_poly.pdbx_seq_one_letter_code
_entity_poly.pdbx_strand_id
1 'polypeptide(L)'
;MSKTDSSHPGRRQLLQAAGLGSLLAALPPARAAAPAESGDLLQAQSEVRLALLMGNSEYPAPFDLPPIPKNVHDLRYVLEQRGFVVSDALNGNLPASRKTLDDFIAKAAAAPADATLLFYFSGHGIQVDASNLLLPAGLDPSGKPDTLRGGSVKLIDDVILKIPPRKGGTIVAIVDACRTSLKAGADGGLNQVVAPADCLIAFSTGAGRPAVAPAVADRSTFYTASLVKLMESTSDQTQFRDLFQLVRTDVRETMLHHPVEAIRRLAQDSFIADSTRASCTLAPRGIATAAGPALPDAEQEEQDFQALTDAVWPADVVERADAFLKAHPKSAHAPAAMVAKNGGAEALKALRRREVRLFKTAFDLPAALATDEDMQRDLHRAGRGDKDAAARIAQIQRNRRDTANWMNRYEGWLQLASALGNGIASYDLALHYRSQNQPLLSSQWESRAREQGYTPPPSLDNVRK
;
A
#
# COMPACT_ATOMS: atom_id res chain seq x y z
N MET A 1 81.44 -13.27 -3.56
CA MET A 1 82.03 -14.23 -2.62
C MET A 1 80.91 -15.18 -2.27
N SER A 2 81.02 -16.30 -2.85
CA SER A 2 81.61 -17.60 -2.50
C SER A 2 80.53 -18.41 -1.78
N LYS A 3 80.03 -19.34 -2.45
CA LYS A 3 80.37 -20.78 -2.69
C LYS A 3 79.43 -21.66 -1.90
N THR A 4 78.69 -22.48 -2.58
CA THR A 4 78.93 -23.94 -2.84
C THR A 4 78.58 -24.83 -1.67
N ASP A 5 78.07 -26.00 -1.72
CA ASP A 5 77.92 -27.01 -2.75
C ASP A 5 77.19 -28.21 -2.14
N SER A 6 76.46 -28.95 -2.95
CA SER A 6 76.46 -30.38 -3.19
C SER A 6 76.31 -31.33 -1.96
N SER A 7 75.73 -32.49 -2.00
CA SER A 7 75.59 -33.51 -3.02
C SER A 7 74.84 -34.72 -2.43
N HIS A 8 74.16 -35.45 -3.28
CA HIS A 8 73.75 -36.86 -3.19
C HIS A 8 74.95 -37.80 -2.95
N PRO A 9 74.91 -39.20 -2.87
CA PRO A 9 73.78 -40.17 -3.11
C PRO A 9 73.87 -41.49 -2.33
N GLY A 10 73.03 -42.49 -2.73
CA GLY A 10 73.35 -43.91 -2.70
C GLY A 10 72.37 -44.81 -1.95
N ARG A 11 71.62 -45.56 -2.57
CA ARG A 11 71.73 -46.89 -3.25
C ARG A 11 71.68 -48.12 -2.35
N ARG A 12 70.65 -48.98 -2.65
CA ARG A 12 70.69 -50.48 -2.72
C ARG A 12 70.61 -51.26 -1.41
N GLN A 13 69.81 -52.34 -1.23
CA GLN A 13 69.51 -53.57 -2.00
C GLN A 13 68.46 -54.35 -1.17
N LEU A 14 67.45 -54.92 -1.79
CA LEU A 14 67.18 -56.37 -2.03
C LEU A 14 67.32 -57.36 -0.86
N LEU A 15 66.23 -58.09 -0.61
CA LEU A 15 66.12 -59.57 -0.64
C LEU A 15 64.78 -60.02 -0.11
N GLN A 16 63.88 -60.54 -0.92
CA GLN A 16 63.33 -61.89 -1.04
C GLN A 16 63.08 -62.66 0.28
N ALA A 17 61.85 -63.15 0.57
CA ALA A 17 61.35 -64.41 0.07
C ALA A 17 60.05 -64.84 0.78
N ALA A 18 59.14 -65.43 0.00
CA ALA A 18 58.23 -66.53 0.26
C ALA A 18 57.22 -66.41 1.45
N GLY A 19 55.99 -66.51 1.26
CA GLY A 19 55.12 -67.45 0.61
C GLY A 19 53.98 -67.82 1.51
N LEU A 20 52.84 -68.14 0.90
CA LEU A 20 51.61 -68.74 1.39
C LEU A 20 50.41 -67.81 1.46
N GLY A 21 49.67 -67.81 0.54
CA GLY A 21 48.48 -68.45 0.05
C GLY A 21 47.25 -68.17 0.91
N SER A 22 46.28 -67.44 0.39
CA SER A 22 44.92 -67.93 0.33
C SER A 22 43.86 -66.85 0.22
N LEU A 23 42.95 -67.07 -0.67
CA LEU A 23 41.58 -66.54 -0.78
C LEU A 23 41.42 -65.03 -1.06
N LEU A 24 41.44 -64.73 -2.33
CA LEU A 24 40.74 -63.56 -2.87
C LEU A 24 39.23 -63.77 -2.80
N ALA A 25 38.56 -63.08 -1.93
CA ALA A 25 37.15 -62.72 -2.09
C ALA A 25 37.11 -61.45 -2.91
N ALA A 26 36.58 -61.56 -4.13
CA ALA A 26 36.40 -60.42 -5.01
C ALA A 26 35.40 -59.42 -4.44
N LEU A 27 35.86 -58.25 -4.04
CA LEU A 27 35.05 -57.07 -3.83
C LEU A 27 34.74 -56.43 -5.19
N PRO A 28 33.47 -56.08 -5.45
CA PRO A 28 33.16 -55.35 -6.67
C PRO A 28 33.83 -53.96 -6.65
N PRO A 29 34.18 -53.43 -7.82
CA PRO A 29 34.85 -52.12 -7.91
C PRO A 29 33.95 -51.07 -7.29
N ALA A 30 34.49 -50.32 -6.34
CA ALA A 30 33.87 -49.10 -5.83
C ALA A 30 33.60 -48.17 -7.03
N ARG A 31 32.35 -48.05 -7.39
CA ARG A 31 31.85 -47.08 -8.34
C ARG A 31 32.19 -45.70 -7.75
N ALA A 32 33.13 -44.98 -8.37
CA ALA A 32 33.37 -43.60 -8.04
C ALA A 32 32.02 -42.87 -8.05
N ALA A 33 31.60 -42.39 -6.88
CA ALA A 33 30.45 -41.48 -6.79
C ALA A 33 30.83 -40.30 -7.69
N ALA A 34 30.03 -40.09 -8.73
CA ALA A 34 30.06 -38.82 -9.46
C ALA A 34 29.93 -37.67 -8.43
N PRO A 35 30.65 -36.57 -8.61
CA PRO A 35 30.44 -35.42 -7.76
C PRO A 35 28.96 -35.11 -7.83
N ALA A 36 28.29 -35.06 -6.66
CA ALA A 36 26.95 -34.56 -6.55
C ALA A 36 26.99 -33.20 -7.31
N GLU A 37 26.23 -33.13 -8.38
CA GLU A 37 25.89 -31.84 -8.98
C GLU A 37 25.43 -30.99 -7.82
N SER A 38 26.22 -29.95 -7.54
CA SER A 38 25.82 -28.87 -6.66
C SER A 38 24.47 -28.40 -7.20
N GLY A 39 23.41 -28.90 -6.55
CA GLY A 39 22.08 -28.42 -6.83
C GLY A 39 22.17 -26.89 -6.82
N ASP A 40 21.82 -26.31 -7.95
CA ASP A 40 21.54 -24.91 -8.05
C ASP A 40 20.75 -24.51 -6.78
N LEU A 41 21.45 -23.92 -5.84
CA LEU A 41 20.83 -23.06 -4.86
C LEU A 41 20.21 -21.96 -5.72
N LEU A 42 18.93 -22.16 -6.05
CA LEU A 42 18.10 -21.09 -6.57
C LEU A 42 18.29 -19.94 -5.60
N GLN A 43 19.23 -19.05 -5.89
CA GLN A 43 19.34 -17.77 -5.22
C GLN A 43 17.96 -17.15 -5.42
N ALA A 44 17.19 -17.08 -4.33
CA ALA A 44 15.93 -16.38 -4.34
C ALA A 44 16.22 -15.01 -4.94
N GLN A 45 15.79 -14.79 -6.19
CA GLN A 45 16.02 -13.51 -6.85
C GLN A 45 15.31 -12.47 -6.02
N SER A 46 16.04 -11.44 -5.62
CA SER A 46 15.45 -10.30 -4.92
C SER A 46 14.32 -9.73 -5.75
N GLU A 47 13.24 -9.32 -5.09
CA GLU A 47 12.09 -8.68 -5.70
C GLU A 47 12.51 -7.52 -6.60
N VAL A 48 12.00 -7.48 -7.82
CA VAL A 48 12.15 -6.34 -8.72
C VAL A 48 11.25 -5.20 -8.27
N ARG A 49 11.84 -4.01 -8.07
CA ARG A 49 11.14 -2.81 -7.64
C ARG A 49 11.42 -1.65 -8.58
N LEU A 50 10.38 -1.14 -9.23
CA LEU A 50 10.48 0.01 -10.13
C LEU A 50 9.64 1.16 -9.61
N ALA A 51 10.18 2.37 -9.66
CA ALA A 51 9.45 3.57 -9.31
C ALA A 51 9.52 4.62 -10.43
N LEU A 52 8.40 5.32 -10.64
CA LEU A 52 8.32 6.54 -11.41
C LEU A 52 7.85 7.67 -10.52
N LEU A 53 8.65 8.74 -10.43
CA LEU A 53 8.31 9.97 -9.72
C LEU A 53 8.06 11.09 -10.73
N MET A 54 6.86 11.66 -10.72
CA MET A 54 6.52 12.81 -11.55
C MET A 54 6.21 14.01 -10.66
N GLY A 55 6.93 15.11 -10.86
CA GLY A 55 6.75 16.34 -10.11
C GLY A 55 6.54 17.54 -11.04
N ASN A 56 5.46 18.30 -10.82
CA ASN A 56 5.17 19.51 -11.59
C ASN A 56 5.04 20.71 -10.64
N SER A 57 5.99 21.62 -10.71
CA SER A 57 6.01 22.87 -9.93
C SER A 57 5.64 24.10 -10.77
N GLU A 58 5.84 24.04 -12.08
CA GLU A 58 5.70 25.19 -12.99
C GLU A 58 4.30 25.24 -13.59
N TYR A 59 3.52 26.20 -13.11
CA TYR A 59 2.17 26.49 -13.58
C TYR A 59 2.03 27.98 -13.85
N PRO A 60 1.01 28.43 -14.63
CA PRO A 60 0.73 29.86 -14.76
C PRO A 60 0.49 30.52 -13.40
N ALA A 61 1.07 31.67 -13.15
CA ALA A 61 0.88 32.39 -11.89
C ALA A 61 -0.61 32.65 -11.62
N PRO A 62 -1.09 32.48 -10.37
CA PRO A 62 -0.34 32.29 -9.13
C PRO A 62 -0.26 30.83 -8.66
N PHE A 63 -0.28 29.87 -9.56
CA PHE A 63 -0.45 28.46 -9.25
C PHE A 63 0.86 27.67 -9.13
N ASP A 64 2.01 28.33 -9.12
CA ASP A 64 3.30 27.69 -8.93
C ASP A 64 3.38 26.92 -7.60
N LEU A 65 4.10 25.79 -7.62
CA LEU A 65 4.27 24.91 -6.46
C LEU A 65 5.77 24.71 -6.14
N PRO A 66 6.44 25.66 -5.49
CA PRO A 66 7.88 25.62 -5.23
C PRO A 66 8.40 24.34 -4.51
N PRO A 67 7.65 23.66 -3.62
CA PRO A 67 8.12 22.46 -2.90
C PRO A 67 8.37 21.23 -3.76
N ILE A 68 7.78 21.14 -4.93
CA ILE A 68 7.66 19.88 -5.68
C ILE A 68 9.00 19.28 -6.09
N PRO A 69 10.02 20.04 -6.57
CA PRO A 69 11.32 19.46 -6.88
C PRO A 69 11.98 18.80 -5.66
N LYS A 70 11.81 19.41 -4.46
CA LYS A 70 12.30 18.83 -3.21
C LYS A 70 11.56 17.54 -2.84
N ASN A 71 10.24 17.49 -3.01
CA ASN A 71 9.45 16.29 -2.79
C ASN A 71 10.01 15.11 -3.61
N VAL A 72 10.25 15.32 -4.90
CA VAL A 72 10.77 14.29 -5.81
C VAL A 72 12.18 13.86 -5.38
N HIS A 73 13.04 14.83 -5.07
CA HIS A 73 14.42 14.56 -4.66
C HIS A 73 14.48 13.72 -3.37
N ASP A 74 13.76 14.15 -2.33
CA ASP A 74 13.80 13.49 -1.02
C ASP A 74 13.20 12.08 -1.09
N LEU A 75 12.08 11.94 -1.82
CA LEU A 75 11.43 10.63 -1.98
C LEU A 75 12.27 9.67 -2.83
N ARG A 76 12.92 10.17 -3.89
CA ARG A 76 13.86 9.38 -4.68
C ARG A 76 14.93 8.75 -3.81
N TYR A 77 15.59 9.57 -2.97
CA TYR A 77 16.66 9.11 -2.09
C TYR A 77 16.22 7.94 -1.21
N VAL A 78 15.10 8.06 -0.52
CA VAL A 78 14.63 6.98 0.39
C VAL A 78 14.14 5.75 -0.34
N LEU A 79 13.55 5.89 -1.54
CA LEU A 79 13.13 4.75 -2.36
C LEU A 79 14.33 3.96 -2.89
N GLU A 80 15.39 4.62 -3.31
CA GLU A 80 16.65 3.97 -3.74
C GLU A 80 17.25 3.17 -2.58
N GLN A 81 17.22 3.69 -1.34
CA GLN A 81 17.65 2.96 -0.13
C GLN A 81 16.76 1.72 0.16
N ARG A 82 15.52 1.73 -0.32
CA ARG A 82 14.57 0.61 -0.21
C ARG A 82 14.56 -0.32 -1.43
N GLY A 83 15.62 -0.25 -2.25
CA GLY A 83 15.84 -1.17 -3.37
C GLY A 83 15.02 -0.87 -4.63
N PHE A 84 14.43 0.33 -4.74
CA PHE A 84 13.75 0.71 -5.98
C PHE A 84 14.74 1.22 -7.03
N VAL A 85 14.53 0.81 -8.28
CA VAL A 85 15.11 1.47 -9.44
C VAL A 85 14.19 2.64 -9.79
N VAL A 86 14.66 3.86 -9.51
CA VAL A 86 13.84 5.07 -9.61
C VAL A 86 14.10 5.79 -10.94
N SER A 87 13.02 6.13 -11.64
CA SER A 87 12.99 7.10 -12.73
C SER A 87 12.20 8.31 -12.27
N ASP A 88 12.63 9.52 -12.60
CA ASP A 88 11.93 10.75 -12.25
C ASP A 88 11.79 11.71 -13.44
N ALA A 89 10.78 12.56 -13.39
CA ALA A 89 10.54 13.62 -14.36
C ALA A 89 9.99 14.86 -13.64
N LEU A 90 10.57 16.01 -13.94
CA LEU A 90 10.13 17.30 -13.40
C LEU A 90 9.59 18.18 -14.53
N ASN A 91 8.49 18.88 -14.26
CA ASN A 91 7.92 19.93 -15.10
C ASN A 91 7.65 19.51 -16.56
N GLY A 92 7.21 18.25 -16.73
CA GLY A 92 6.81 17.75 -18.04
C GLY A 92 5.48 18.35 -18.50
N ASN A 93 5.43 18.88 -19.73
CA ASN A 93 4.16 19.16 -20.40
C ASN A 93 3.43 17.86 -20.75
N LEU A 94 2.20 17.92 -21.26
CA LEU A 94 1.39 16.72 -21.52
C LEU A 94 2.07 15.68 -22.44
N PRO A 95 2.67 16.05 -23.60
CA PRO A 95 3.40 15.07 -24.43
C PRO A 95 4.57 14.42 -23.70
N ALA A 96 5.37 15.20 -22.97
CA ALA A 96 6.50 14.69 -22.20
C ALA A 96 6.04 13.76 -21.06
N SER A 97 4.97 14.15 -20.34
CA SER A 97 4.38 13.35 -19.28
C SER A 97 3.85 12.01 -19.80
N ARG A 98 3.16 12.00 -20.95
CA ARG A 98 2.68 10.77 -21.61
C ARG A 98 3.85 9.88 -22.02
N LYS A 99 4.87 10.45 -22.65
CA LYS A 99 6.06 9.69 -23.02
C LYS A 99 6.73 9.02 -21.81
N THR A 100 6.92 9.77 -20.73
CA THR A 100 7.50 9.23 -19.49
C THR A 100 6.66 8.09 -18.90
N LEU A 101 5.33 8.22 -18.94
CA LEU A 101 4.42 7.16 -18.50
C LEU A 101 4.50 5.92 -19.41
N ASP A 102 4.51 6.11 -20.73
CA ASP A 102 4.64 5.00 -21.69
C ASP A 102 5.96 4.25 -21.51
N ASP A 103 7.07 4.97 -21.28
CA ASP A 103 8.38 4.38 -21.00
C ASP A 103 8.36 3.58 -19.68
N PHE A 104 7.68 4.07 -18.64
CA PHE A 104 7.50 3.35 -17.38
C PHE A 104 6.61 2.12 -17.53
N ILE A 105 5.48 2.24 -18.23
CA ILE A 105 4.56 1.13 -18.50
C ILE A 105 5.26 0.01 -19.29
N ALA A 106 6.11 0.37 -20.24
CA ALA A 106 6.91 -0.61 -20.98
C ALA A 106 7.88 -1.36 -20.07
N LYS A 107 8.58 -0.65 -19.16
CA LYS A 107 9.45 -1.28 -18.13
C LYS A 107 8.62 -2.17 -17.20
N ALA A 108 7.46 -1.72 -16.77
CA ALA A 108 6.55 -2.48 -15.91
C ALA A 108 6.05 -3.75 -16.60
N ALA A 109 5.79 -3.71 -17.92
CA ALA A 109 5.38 -4.87 -18.71
C ALA A 109 6.49 -5.91 -18.85
N ALA A 110 7.76 -5.47 -18.90
CA ALA A 110 8.93 -6.35 -18.96
C ALA A 110 9.33 -6.92 -17.59
N ALA A 111 8.84 -6.34 -16.47
CA ALA A 111 9.17 -6.77 -15.13
C ALA A 111 8.40 -8.07 -14.74
N PRO A 112 8.98 -8.92 -13.86
CA PRO A 112 8.29 -10.09 -13.32
C PRO A 112 6.91 -9.77 -12.77
N ALA A 113 5.97 -10.73 -12.84
CA ALA A 113 4.59 -10.51 -12.42
C ALA A 113 4.45 -10.20 -10.91
N ASP A 114 5.40 -10.63 -10.11
CA ASP A 114 5.50 -10.40 -8.66
C ASP A 114 6.27 -9.12 -8.28
N ALA A 115 6.70 -8.32 -9.27
CA ALA A 115 7.38 -7.04 -9.03
C ALA A 115 6.51 -6.05 -8.26
N THR A 116 7.15 -5.20 -7.46
CA THR A 116 6.51 -4.02 -6.86
C THR A 116 6.75 -2.79 -7.75
N LEU A 117 5.67 -2.17 -8.17
CA LEU A 117 5.69 -0.98 -9.03
C LEU A 117 5.15 0.21 -8.25
N LEU A 118 5.90 1.31 -8.23
CA LEU A 118 5.49 2.52 -7.53
C LEU A 118 5.36 3.69 -8.52
N PHE A 119 4.23 4.35 -8.48
CA PHE A 119 3.97 5.62 -9.15
C PHE A 119 3.76 6.72 -8.11
N TYR A 120 4.51 7.79 -8.22
CA TYR A 120 4.32 8.99 -7.40
C TYR A 120 4.06 10.19 -8.30
N PHE A 121 3.07 10.99 -7.93
CA PHE A 121 2.79 12.29 -8.54
C PHE A 121 2.72 13.36 -7.47
N SER A 122 3.42 14.49 -7.70
CA SER A 122 3.28 15.70 -6.89
C SER A 122 3.07 16.91 -7.81
N GLY A 123 1.99 17.66 -7.57
CA GLY A 123 1.57 18.76 -8.42
C GLY A 123 0.11 19.15 -8.18
N HIS A 124 -0.52 19.81 -9.15
CA HIS A 124 -1.97 20.04 -9.11
C HIS A 124 -2.74 18.79 -9.53
N GLY A 125 -3.72 18.41 -8.71
CA GLY A 125 -4.70 17.37 -9.03
C GLY A 125 -6.12 17.93 -8.95
N ILE A 126 -6.94 17.63 -9.94
CA ILE A 126 -8.31 18.14 -10.04
C ILE A 126 -9.25 16.97 -10.35
N GLN A 127 -10.41 17.03 -9.76
CA GLN A 127 -11.52 16.17 -10.15
C GLN A 127 -12.37 16.85 -11.21
N VAL A 128 -12.62 16.16 -12.33
CA VAL A 128 -13.64 16.53 -13.30
C VAL A 128 -14.53 15.31 -13.49
N ASP A 129 -15.80 15.45 -13.17
CA ASP A 129 -16.76 14.32 -13.06
C ASP A 129 -16.25 13.25 -12.09
N ALA A 130 -16.14 11.99 -12.54
CA ALA A 130 -15.58 10.89 -11.76
C ALA A 130 -14.07 10.69 -11.95
N SER A 131 -13.39 11.51 -12.79
CA SER A 131 -11.99 11.32 -13.14
C SER A 131 -11.07 12.17 -12.28
N ASN A 132 -10.03 11.56 -11.75
CA ASN A 132 -8.92 12.24 -11.07
C ASN A 132 -7.86 12.61 -12.11
N LEU A 133 -7.70 13.89 -12.34
CA LEU A 133 -6.81 14.48 -13.35
C LEU A 133 -5.52 14.96 -12.68
N LEU A 134 -4.38 14.54 -13.19
CA LEU A 134 -3.05 14.99 -12.81
C LEU A 134 -2.60 16.02 -13.84
N LEU A 135 -2.35 17.24 -13.40
CA LEU A 135 -2.06 18.36 -14.31
C LEU A 135 -0.57 18.38 -14.67
N PRO A 136 -0.23 18.33 -15.97
CA PRO A 136 1.15 18.56 -16.41
C PRO A 136 1.55 20.03 -16.23
N ALA A 137 2.86 20.29 -16.24
CA ALA A 137 3.38 21.65 -16.16
C ALA A 137 2.84 22.55 -17.29
N GLY A 138 2.62 23.81 -16.97
CA GLY A 138 2.12 24.82 -17.90
C GLY A 138 0.60 24.81 -18.14
N LEU A 139 -0.13 23.79 -17.65
CA LEU A 139 -1.59 23.77 -17.74
C LEU A 139 -2.19 24.65 -16.64
N ASP A 140 -3.05 25.59 -17.02
CA ASP A 140 -3.74 26.47 -16.06
C ASP A 140 -4.78 25.67 -15.26
N PRO A 141 -4.60 25.55 -13.91
CA PRO A 141 -5.56 24.84 -13.06
C PRO A 141 -6.95 25.48 -13.02
N SER A 142 -7.08 26.78 -13.38
CA SER A 142 -8.36 27.50 -13.45
C SER A 142 -9.10 27.32 -14.77
N GLY A 143 -8.56 26.50 -15.68
CA GLY A 143 -9.10 26.25 -17.00
C GLY A 143 -10.50 25.63 -16.99
N LYS A 144 -11.18 25.66 -18.14
CA LYS A 144 -12.50 25.03 -18.29
C LYS A 144 -12.40 23.52 -18.15
N PRO A 145 -13.46 22.82 -17.65
CA PRO A 145 -13.45 21.36 -17.46
C PRO A 145 -13.01 20.57 -18.70
N ASP A 146 -13.43 20.95 -19.90
CA ASP A 146 -13.05 20.25 -21.14
C ASP A 146 -11.57 20.44 -21.48
N THR A 147 -11.02 21.64 -21.27
CA THR A 147 -9.60 21.93 -21.44
C THR A 147 -8.75 21.09 -20.45
N LEU A 148 -9.19 21.04 -19.19
CA LEU A 148 -8.52 20.25 -18.16
C LEU A 148 -8.58 18.77 -18.47
N ARG A 149 -9.74 18.25 -18.91
CA ARG A 149 -9.92 16.85 -19.30
C ARG A 149 -9.01 16.42 -20.46
N GLY A 150 -8.91 17.27 -21.48
CA GLY A 150 -8.06 17.03 -22.66
C GLY A 150 -6.57 17.26 -22.41
N GLY A 151 -6.22 18.17 -21.49
CA GLY A 151 -4.86 18.60 -21.17
C GLY A 151 -4.18 17.84 -20.05
N SER A 152 -4.83 16.89 -19.39
CA SER A 152 -4.32 16.22 -18.20
C SER A 152 -4.09 14.72 -18.41
N VAL A 153 -3.42 14.10 -17.44
CA VAL A 153 -3.26 12.66 -17.28
C VAL A 153 -4.33 12.16 -16.32
N LYS A 154 -5.08 11.13 -16.69
CA LYS A 154 -6.08 10.50 -15.82
C LYS A 154 -5.42 9.42 -14.98
N LEU A 155 -5.46 9.57 -13.65
CA LEU A 155 -4.79 8.64 -12.72
C LEU A 155 -5.18 7.18 -12.95
N ILE A 156 -6.46 6.90 -13.07
CA ILE A 156 -6.92 5.51 -13.22
C ILE A 156 -6.70 5.02 -14.65
N ASP A 157 -7.22 5.74 -15.64
CA ASP A 157 -7.27 5.26 -17.03
C ASP A 157 -5.91 5.29 -17.73
N ASP A 158 -5.10 6.34 -17.48
CA ASP A 158 -3.84 6.57 -18.20
C ASP A 158 -2.63 6.03 -17.45
N VAL A 159 -2.74 5.76 -16.12
CA VAL A 159 -1.64 5.25 -15.30
C VAL A 159 -1.95 3.85 -14.80
N ILE A 160 -2.87 3.72 -13.85
CA ILE A 160 -3.03 2.45 -13.09
C ILE A 160 -3.52 1.31 -13.99
N LEU A 161 -4.55 1.54 -14.82
CA LEU A 161 -5.10 0.50 -15.71
C LEU A 161 -4.21 0.20 -16.92
N LYS A 162 -3.20 1.05 -17.21
CA LYS A 162 -2.20 0.79 -18.24
C LYS A 162 -1.05 -0.10 -17.76
N ILE A 163 -0.79 -0.10 -16.46
CA ILE A 163 0.19 -1.01 -15.86
C ILE A 163 -0.39 -2.43 -15.88
N PRO A 164 0.33 -3.43 -16.41
CA PRO A 164 -0.15 -4.82 -16.43
C PRO A 164 -0.47 -5.32 -15.01
N PRO A 165 -1.55 -6.11 -14.83
CA PRO A 165 -1.91 -6.68 -13.54
C PRO A 165 -0.75 -7.45 -12.90
N ARG A 166 -0.60 -7.35 -11.59
CA ARG A 166 0.45 -8.05 -10.83
C ARG A 166 -0.11 -9.35 -10.23
N LYS A 167 0.66 -10.41 -10.34
CA LYS A 167 0.34 -11.69 -9.69
C LYS A 167 1.39 -11.96 -8.61
N GLY A 168 1.02 -11.76 -7.36
CA GLY A 168 1.94 -11.81 -6.23
C GLY A 168 2.79 -10.56 -6.04
N GLY A 169 2.64 -9.55 -6.91
CA GLY A 169 3.23 -8.22 -6.80
C GLY A 169 2.20 -7.17 -6.41
N THR A 170 2.63 -5.91 -6.36
CA THR A 170 1.79 -4.78 -5.94
C THR A 170 2.04 -3.55 -6.80
N ILE A 171 0.98 -2.82 -7.12
CA ILE A 171 1.05 -1.47 -7.68
C ILE A 171 0.77 -0.49 -6.54
N VAL A 172 1.73 0.36 -6.21
CA VAL A 172 1.61 1.43 -5.23
C VAL A 172 1.51 2.76 -5.98
N ALA A 173 0.42 3.50 -5.80
CA ALA A 173 0.27 4.83 -6.36
C ALA A 173 0.15 5.86 -5.23
N ILE A 174 0.97 6.91 -5.28
CA ILE A 174 0.99 7.98 -4.28
C ILE A 174 0.70 9.29 -5.00
N VAL A 175 -0.33 10.00 -4.57
CA VAL A 175 -0.73 11.27 -5.16
C VAL A 175 -0.66 12.37 -4.09
N ASP A 176 0.43 13.11 -4.11
CA ASP A 176 0.63 14.31 -3.29
C ASP A 176 0.29 15.54 -4.12
N ALA A 177 -1.01 15.77 -4.27
CA ALA A 177 -1.54 16.83 -5.10
C ALA A 177 -2.18 17.92 -4.27
N CYS A 178 -1.72 19.16 -4.47
CA CYS A 178 -2.40 20.34 -4.00
C CYS A 178 -3.71 20.51 -4.77
N ARG A 179 -4.78 20.74 -4.06
CA ARG A 179 -6.11 20.88 -4.64
C ARG A 179 -6.50 22.35 -4.67
N THR A 180 -6.60 22.92 -5.85
CA THR A 180 -7.33 24.16 -6.05
C THR A 180 -8.77 23.83 -6.41
N SER A 181 -9.72 24.29 -5.59
CA SER A 181 -11.13 24.27 -5.96
C SER A 181 -11.36 25.29 -7.05
N LEU A 182 -11.82 24.87 -8.22
CA LEU A 182 -12.05 25.75 -9.37
C LEU A 182 -13.26 26.69 -9.23
N LYS A 183 -14.12 26.50 -8.23
CA LYS A 183 -15.25 27.42 -7.95
C LYS A 183 -15.57 27.42 -6.45
N ALA A 184 -15.79 28.60 -5.89
CA ALA A 184 -16.48 28.76 -4.63
C ALA A 184 -17.86 28.08 -4.76
N GLY A 185 -18.07 26.96 -4.04
CA GLY A 185 -19.32 26.19 -4.08
C GLY A 185 -19.31 24.90 -4.92
N ALA A 186 -18.24 24.59 -5.65
CA ALA A 186 -18.04 23.25 -6.18
C ALA A 186 -17.22 22.43 -5.18
N ASP A 187 -17.66 21.21 -4.88
CA ASP A 187 -16.92 20.24 -4.06
C ASP A 187 -15.61 19.92 -4.76
N GLY A 188 -14.59 20.75 -4.52
CA GLY A 188 -13.29 20.63 -5.14
C GLY A 188 -12.48 19.54 -4.44
N GLY A 189 -11.96 18.61 -5.20
CA GLY A 189 -11.04 17.60 -4.71
C GLY A 189 -11.12 16.32 -5.53
N LEU A 190 -10.10 15.46 -5.36
CA LEU A 190 -10.07 14.17 -6.05
C LEU A 190 -11.20 13.26 -5.52
N ASN A 191 -11.89 12.58 -6.44
CA ASN A 191 -12.97 11.67 -6.09
C ASN A 191 -12.45 10.46 -5.31
N GLN A 192 -13.30 9.85 -4.50
CA GLN A 192 -13.02 8.55 -3.92
C GLN A 192 -12.87 7.52 -5.05
N VAL A 193 -11.80 6.73 -4.98
CA VAL A 193 -11.53 5.67 -5.96
C VAL A 193 -11.62 4.31 -5.30
N VAL A 194 -12.08 3.32 -6.06
CA VAL A 194 -11.85 1.91 -5.74
C VAL A 194 -10.50 1.54 -6.34
N ALA A 195 -9.59 1.06 -5.52
CA ALA A 195 -8.32 0.54 -6.03
C ALA A 195 -8.58 -0.71 -6.88
N PRO A 196 -8.06 -0.79 -8.11
CA PRO A 196 -8.03 -2.03 -8.87
C PRO A 196 -7.32 -3.16 -8.10
N ALA A 197 -7.52 -4.41 -8.51
CA ALA A 197 -6.88 -5.55 -7.85
C ALA A 197 -5.35 -5.37 -7.74
N ASP A 198 -4.80 -5.74 -6.59
CA ASP A 198 -3.37 -5.65 -6.25
C ASP A 198 -2.80 -4.22 -6.30
N CYS A 199 -3.68 -3.21 -6.15
CA CYS A 199 -3.30 -1.81 -6.09
C CYS A 199 -3.49 -1.23 -4.68
N LEU A 200 -2.55 -0.38 -4.27
CA LEU A 200 -2.59 0.45 -3.07
C LEU A 200 -2.44 1.91 -3.53
N ILE A 201 -3.47 2.71 -3.32
CA ILE A 201 -3.48 4.11 -3.74
C ILE A 201 -3.57 4.99 -2.50
N ALA A 202 -2.59 5.87 -2.33
CA ALA A 202 -2.54 6.83 -1.24
C ALA A 202 -2.63 8.27 -1.79
N PHE A 203 -3.54 9.05 -1.23
CA PHE A 203 -3.70 10.47 -1.53
C PHE A 203 -3.30 11.30 -0.30
N SER A 204 -2.59 12.39 -0.52
CA SER A 204 -2.15 13.28 0.57
C SER A 204 -3.29 13.87 1.38
N THR A 205 -4.50 13.90 0.84
CA THR A 205 -5.67 14.44 1.54
C THR A 205 -6.97 13.75 1.09
N GLY A 206 -8.01 13.78 1.95
CA GLY A 206 -9.33 13.20 1.66
C GLY A 206 -10.06 13.92 0.51
N ALA A 207 -11.03 13.27 -0.11
CA ALA A 207 -11.82 13.84 -1.20
C ALA A 207 -12.47 15.17 -0.79
N GLY A 208 -12.51 16.15 -1.67
CA GLY A 208 -13.08 17.48 -1.39
C GLY A 208 -12.25 18.37 -0.44
N ARG A 209 -11.05 17.97 -0.04
CA ARG A 209 -10.20 18.74 0.88
C ARG A 209 -8.96 19.31 0.19
N PRO A 210 -8.55 20.55 0.50
CA PRO A 210 -7.31 21.11 -0.01
C PRO A 210 -6.10 20.41 0.60
N ALA A 211 -5.04 20.19 -0.16
CA ALA A 211 -3.72 19.93 0.37
C ALA A 211 -3.00 21.27 0.61
N VAL A 212 -2.18 21.30 1.65
CA VAL A 212 -1.39 22.48 2.01
C VAL A 212 0.05 22.23 1.59
N ALA A 213 0.59 23.13 0.76
CA ALA A 213 2.00 23.15 0.42
C ALA A 213 2.67 24.38 1.03
N PRO A 214 3.90 24.29 1.54
CA PRO A 214 4.68 25.47 1.87
C PRO A 214 4.90 26.35 0.64
N ALA A 215 4.95 27.66 0.84
CA ALA A 215 5.21 28.61 -0.24
C ALA A 215 6.70 28.73 -0.62
N VAL A 216 7.56 27.85 -0.11
CA VAL A 216 9.03 27.92 -0.21
C VAL A 216 9.59 26.61 -0.76
N ALA A 217 10.64 26.70 -1.56
CA ALA A 217 11.22 25.55 -2.25
C ALA A 217 12.10 24.65 -1.37
N ASP A 218 12.54 25.13 -0.21
CA ASP A 218 13.45 24.45 0.71
C ASP A 218 12.74 23.48 1.67
N ARG A 219 11.42 23.37 1.59
CA ARG A 219 10.60 22.50 2.43
C ARG A 219 9.69 21.65 1.57
N SER A 220 9.69 20.35 1.85
CA SER A 220 8.71 19.41 1.27
C SER A 220 7.29 19.69 1.77
N THR A 221 6.28 19.24 1.04
CA THR A 221 4.90 19.22 1.51
C THR A 221 4.78 18.42 2.81
N PHE A 222 3.75 18.69 3.60
CA PHE A 222 3.53 17.96 4.87
C PHE A 222 3.44 16.46 4.65
N TYR A 223 2.78 16.04 3.57
CA TYR A 223 2.62 14.62 3.26
C TYR A 223 3.94 13.97 2.87
N THR A 224 4.66 14.52 1.90
CA THR A 224 5.94 13.93 1.45
C THR A 224 7.01 14.01 2.55
N ALA A 225 7.06 15.09 3.34
CA ALA A 225 7.97 15.18 4.48
C ALA A 225 7.72 14.07 5.52
N SER A 226 6.45 13.80 5.84
CA SER A 226 6.07 12.71 6.73
C SER A 226 6.37 11.33 6.13
N LEU A 227 6.08 11.14 4.85
CA LEU A 227 6.36 9.90 4.13
C LEU A 227 7.85 9.55 4.14
N VAL A 228 8.72 10.50 3.79
CA VAL A 228 10.18 10.35 3.79
C VAL A 228 10.68 10.03 5.20
N LYS A 229 10.31 10.86 6.18
CA LYS A 229 10.68 10.67 7.60
C LYS A 229 10.32 9.26 8.10
N LEU A 230 9.11 8.81 7.82
CA LEU A 230 8.64 7.49 8.29
C LEU A 230 9.25 6.34 7.49
N MET A 231 9.49 6.51 6.19
CA MET A 231 10.27 5.53 5.43
C MET A 231 11.69 5.36 5.97
N GLU A 232 12.34 6.42 6.45
CA GLU A 232 13.67 6.34 7.03
C GLU A 232 13.69 5.70 8.43
N SER A 233 12.66 5.97 9.24
CA SER A 233 12.67 5.63 10.67
C SER A 233 11.96 4.32 11.02
N THR A 234 11.16 3.75 10.10
CA THR A 234 10.44 2.50 10.35
C THR A 234 11.22 1.27 9.88
N SER A 235 10.86 0.12 10.45
CA SER A 235 11.48 -1.16 10.14
C SER A 235 11.27 -1.57 8.67
N ASP A 236 12.22 -2.31 8.12
CA ASP A 236 12.17 -2.95 6.82
C ASP A 236 10.94 -3.87 6.64
N GLN A 237 10.44 -4.44 7.73
CA GLN A 237 9.26 -5.31 7.74
C GLN A 237 7.94 -4.52 7.68
N THR A 238 7.98 -3.18 7.83
CA THR A 238 6.79 -2.34 7.74
C THR A 238 6.16 -2.45 6.35
N GLN A 239 4.88 -2.77 6.29
CA GLN A 239 4.15 -2.81 5.03
C GLN A 239 3.81 -1.39 4.55
N PHE A 240 3.79 -1.16 3.23
CA PHE A 240 3.41 0.15 2.67
C PHE A 240 2.03 0.63 3.13
N ARG A 241 1.07 -0.28 3.29
CA ARG A 241 -0.25 0.07 3.83
C ARG A 241 -0.18 0.63 5.25
N ASP A 242 0.67 0.03 6.09
CA ASP A 242 0.85 0.47 7.48
C ASP A 242 1.62 1.78 7.53
N LEU A 243 2.65 1.92 6.68
CA LEU A 243 3.34 3.18 6.49
C LEU A 243 2.37 4.32 6.15
N PHE A 244 1.44 4.13 5.22
CA PHE A 244 0.49 5.18 4.84
C PHE A 244 -0.49 5.52 5.97
N GLN A 245 -0.85 4.57 6.84
CA GLN A 245 -1.62 4.87 8.04
C GLN A 245 -0.81 5.67 9.07
N LEU A 246 0.47 5.35 9.23
CA LEU A 246 1.38 6.15 10.07
C LEU A 246 1.56 7.56 9.50
N VAL A 247 1.75 7.70 8.19
CA VAL A 247 1.82 9.01 7.49
C VAL A 247 0.54 9.81 7.73
N ARG A 248 -0.63 9.19 7.59
CA ARG A 248 -1.93 9.84 7.86
C ARG A 248 -1.96 10.44 9.26
N THR A 249 -1.54 9.66 10.25
CA THR A 249 -1.51 10.11 11.65
C THR A 249 -0.49 11.24 11.86
N ASP A 250 0.75 11.07 11.37
CA ASP A 250 1.83 12.03 11.55
C ASP A 250 1.53 13.37 10.86
N VAL A 251 1.00 13.36 9.63
CA VAL A 251 0.58 14.58 8.91
C VAL A 251 -0.50 15.32 9.69
N ARG A 252 -1.53 14.60 10.12
CA ARG A 252 -2.64 15.20 10.87
C ARG A 252 -2.16 15.83 12.16
N GLU A 253 -1.38 15.11 12.96
CA GLU A 253 -0.85 15.61 14.24
C GLU A 253 0.10 16.80 14.02
N THR A 254 1.01 16.71 13.04
CA THR A 254 1.92 17.80 12.69
C THR A 254 1.17 19.08 12.33
N MET A 255 0.09 18.95 11.53
CA MET A 255 -0.69 20.11 11.12
C MET A 255 -1.59 20.65 12.25
N LEU A 256 -2.19 19.79 13.07
CA LEU A 256 -3.01 20.22 14.22
C LEU A 256 -2.21 20.97 15.28
N HIS A 257 -0.93 20.66 15.44
CA HIS A 257 -0.02 21.33 16.38
C HIS A 257 0.83 22.44 15.73
N HIS A 258 0.56 22.78 14.45
CA HIS A 258 1.32 23.81 13.74
C HIS A 258 1.11 25.20 14.37
N PRO A 259 2.15 26.05 14.50
CA PRO A 259 2.02 27.39 15.10
C PRO A 259 1.04 28.31 14.35
N VAL A 260 0.93 28.14 13.01
CA VAL A 260 0.02 28.94 12.17
C VAL A 260 -1.39 28.37 12.22
N GLU A 261 -2.35 29.17 12.66
CA GLU A 261 -3.76 28.77 12.82
C GLU A 261 -4.41 28.33 11.49
N ALA A 262 -4.11 29.01 10.38
CA ALA A 262 -4.64 28.66 9.08
C ALA A 262 -4.23 27.22 8.66
N ILE A 263 -3.02 26.78 9.01
CA ILE A 263 -2.56 25.40 8.77
C ILE A 263 -3.30 24.41 9.66
N ARG A 264 -3.51 24.73 10.95
CA ARG A 264 -4.29 23.88 11.86
C ARG A 264 -5.72 23.65 11.35
N ARG A 265 -6.36 24.69 10.84
CA ARG A 265 -7.73 24.60 10.26
C ARG A 265 -7.80 23.74 9.01
N LEU A 266 -6.71 23.62 8.28
CA LEU A 266 -6.57 22.85 7.06
C LEU A 266 -5.91 21.48 7.29
N ALA A 267 -5.86 21.00 8.54
CA ALA A 267 -5.25 19.71 8.85
C ALA A 267 -5.75 18.60 7.91
N GLN A 268 -4.81 17.99 7.21
CA GLN A 268 -5.08 17.00 6.19
C GLN A 268 -5.42 15.65 6.84
N ASP A 269 -6.38 14.96 6.24
CA ASP A 269 -6.69 13.57 6.54
C ASP A 269 -6.50 12.76 5.27
N SER A 270 -5.36 12.09 5.17
CA SER A 270 -4.97 11.32 3.99
C SER A 270 -5.97 10.21 3.71
N PHE A 271 -6.15 9.90 2.44
CA PHE A 271 -7.07 8.87 1.99
C PHE A 271 -6.29 7.70 1.38
N ILE A 272 -6.69 6.48 1.72
CA ILE A 272 -6.07 5.25 1.22
C ILE A 272 -7.17 4.38 0.62
N ALA A 273 -6.93 3.87 -0.59
CA ALA A 273 -7.72 2.80 -1.20
C ALA A 273 -6.81 1.58 -1.37
N ASP A 274 -7.19 0.44 -0.80
CA ASP A 274 -6.36 -0.75 -0.72
C ASP A 274 -7.11 -2.01 -1.20
N SER A 275 -6.63 -2.59 -2.30
CA SER A 275 -7.08 -3.88 -2.84
C SER A 275 -5.93 -4.89 -2.96
N THR A 276 -4.82 -4.67 -2.23
CA THR A 276 -3.65 -5.56 -2.27
C THR A 276 -3.95 -6.91 -1.62
N ARG A 277 -3.45 -7.96 -2.23
CA ARG A 277 -3.46 -9.34 -1.70
C ARG A 277 -2.09 -9.76 -1.21
N ALA A 278 -1.04 -9.36 -1.93
CA ALA A 278 0.34 -9.65 -1.55
C ALA A 278 0.83 -8.72 -0.43
N SER A 279 1.72 -9.22 0.41
CA SER A 279 2.49 -8.41 1.34
C SER A 279 3.48 -7.55 0.56
N CYS A 280 3.52 -6.25 0.86
CA CYS A 280 4.42 -5.28 0.24
C CYS A 280 5.13 -4.49 1.33
N THR A 281 6.32 -4.96 1.73
CA THR A 281 7.15 -4.37 2.80
C THR A 281 8.09 -3.28 2.27
N LEU A 282 8.67 -2.49 3.18
CA LEU A 282 9.65 -1.47 2.81
C LEU A 282 10.95 -2.09 2.30
N ALA A 283 11.41 -3.23 2.85
CA ALA A 283 12.49 -4.01 2.26
C ALA A 283 11.99 -4.90 1.12
N PRO A 284 12.84 -5.18 0.11
CA PRO A 284 12.52 -6.13 -0.94
C PRO A 284 12.31 -7.54 -0.39
N ARG A 285 11.34 -8.29 -0.93
CA ARG A 285 11.19 -9.72 -0.65
C ARG A 285 12.41 -10.49 -1.15
N GLY A 286 12.73 -11.61 -0.50
CA GLY A 286 13.86 -12.47 -0.87
C GLY A 286 15.21 -12.02 -0.29
N ILE A 287 15.30 -10.86 0.36
CA ILE A 287 16.45 -10.51 1.19
C ILE A 287 16.19 -11.12 2.56
N ALA A 288 16.86 -12.25 2.86
CA ALA A 288 16.89 -12.75 4.22
C ALA A 288 17.59 -11.70 5.09
N THR A 289 16.82 -10.98 5.90
CA THR A 289 17.44 -10.29 7.04
C THR A 289 18.12 -11.37 7.85
N ALA A 290 19.45 -11.29 8.00
CA ALA A 290 20.20 -12.22 8.84
C ALA A 290 19.56 -12.16 10.24
N ALA A 291 18.75 -13.17 10.56
CA ALA A 291 18.24 -13.35 11.90
C ALA A 291 19.48 -13.52 12.79
N GLY A 292 19.76 -12.52 13.60
CA GLY A 292 20.72 -12.66 14.69
C GLY A 292 20.30 -13.84 15.57
N PRO A 293 21.19 -14.38 16.41
CA PRO A 293 20.83 -15.47 17.31
C PRO A 293 19.56 -15.09 18.08
N ALA A 294 18.52 -15.93 17.99
CA ALA A 294 17.25 -15.69 18.66
C ALA A 294 17.53 -15.50 20.16
N LEU A 295 17.19 -14.33 20.67
CA LEU A 295 17.21 -14.06 22.10
C LEU A 295 16.02 -14.83 22.74
N PRO A 296 16.09 -15.25 24.01
CA PRO A 296 15.00 -15.97 24.68
C PRO A 296 13.65 -15.24 24.62
N ASP A 297 13.66 -13.91 24.50
CA ASP A 297 12.47 -13.06 24.41
C ASP A 297 11.88 -13.01 22.98
N ALA A 298 12.60 -13.45 21.95
CA ALA A 298 12.16 -13.37 20.56
C ALA A 298 11.00 -14.34 20.25
N GLU A 299 10.97 -15.48 20.90
CA GLU A 299 9.87 -16.46 20.76
C GLU A 299 8.57 -15.91 21.38
N GLN A 300 8.66 -15.26 22.53
CA GLN A 300 7.51 -14.61 23.17
C GLN A 300 7.01 -13.42 22.37
N GLU A 301 7.92 -12.60 21.82
CA GLU A 301 7.59 -11.48 20.95
C GLU A 301 6.82 -11.93 19.71
N GLU A 302 7.27 -12.99 19.04
CA GLU A 302 6.60 -13.54 17.86
C GLU A 302 5.22 -14.13 18.20
N GLN A 303 5.10 -14.85 19.34
CA GLN A 303 3.82 -15.37 19.82
C GLN A 303 2.82 -14.25 20.14
N ASP A 304 3.26 -13.20 20.81
CA ASP A 304 2.44 -12.05 21.16
C ASP A 304 2.01 -11.28 19.89
N PHE A 305 2.92 -11.16 18.92
CA PHE A 305 2.60 -10.53 17.63
C PHE A 305 1.65 -11.37 16.80
N GLN A 306 1.82 -12.71 16.78
CA GLN A 306 0.90 -13.62 16.12
C GLN A 306 -0.49 -13.56 16.76
N ALA A 307 -0.56 -13.51 18.10
CA ALA A 307 -1.83 -13.37 18.80
C ALA A 307 -2.56 -12.04 18.45
N LEU A 308 -1.80 -10.95 18.25
CA LEU A 308 -2.35 -9.70 17.73
C LEU A 308 -2.83 -9.88 16.27
N THR A 309 -2.04 -10.53 15.44
CA THR A 309 -2.35 -10.74 14.02
C THR A 309 -3.62 -11.57 13.85
N ASP A 310 -3.84 -12.58 14.68
CA ASP A 310 -5.02 -13.45 14.65
C ASP A 310 -6.29 -12.77 15.16
N ALA A 311 -6.17 -11.68 15.89
CA ALA A 311 -7.33 -10.96 16.42
C ALA A 311 -8.14 -10.31 15.27
N VAL A 312 -9.46 -10.55 15.25
CA VAL A 312 -10.38 -10.04 14.23
C VAL A 312 -11.35 -9.01 14.81
N TRP A 313 -11.87 -9.24 16.02
CA TRP A 313 -12.79 -8.31 16.65
C TRP A 313 -12.05 -7.04 17.11
N PRO A 314 -12.54 -5.83 16.76
CA PRO A 314 -11.80 -4.58 17.02
C PRO A 314 -11.37 -4.37 18.48
N ALA A 315 -12.17 -4.79 19.45
CA ALA A 315 -11.78 -4.66 20.87
C ALA A 315 -10.60 -5.55 21.22
N ASP A 316 -10.60 -6.80 20.73
CA ASP A 316 -9.53 -7.76 20.94
C ASP A 316 -8.24 -7.28 20.24
N VAL A 317 -8.36 -6.66 19.05
CA VAL A 317 -7.23 -6.03 18.32
C VAL A 317 -6.60 -4.92 19.16
N VAL A 318 -7.40 -4.02 19.72
CA VAL A 318 -6.89 -2.90 20.56
C VAL A 318 -6.20 -3.43 21.82
N GLU A 319 -6.82 -4.38 22.51
CA GLU A 319 -6.29 -4.97 23.75
C GLU A 319 -4.94 -5.64 23.50
N ARG A 320 -4.85 -6.50 22.47
CA ARG A 320 -3.63 -7.22 22.13
C ARG A 320 -2.53 -6.29 21.62
N ALA A 321 -2.88 -5.27 20.84
CA ALA A 321 -1.93 -4.27 20.38
C ALA A 321 -1.34 -3.46 21.55
N ASP A 322 -2.18 -3.06 22.52
CA ASP A 322 -1.70 -2.37 23.73
C ASP A 322 -0.78 -3.27 24.57
N ALA A 323 -1.13 -4.53 24.74
CA ALA A 323 -0.30 -5.51 25.45
C ALA A 323 1.05 -5.68 24.76
N PHE A 324 1.04 -5.88 23.43
CA PHE A 324 2.26 -6.02 22.62
C PHE A 324 3.17 -4.81 22.71
N LEU A 325 2.65 -3.61 22.50
CA LEU A 325 3.42 -2.36 22.55
C LEU A 325 4.02 -2.08 23.93
N LYS A 326 3.34 -2.53 25.00
CA LYS A 326 3.84 -2.41 26.36
C LYS A 326 4.96 -3.42 26.65
N ALA A 327 4.83 -4.67 26.19
CA ALA A 327 5.81 -5.71 26.38
C ALA A 327 7.04 -5.52 25.47
N HIS A 328 6.83 -5.10 24.22
CA HIS A 328 7.84 -5.05 23.16
C HIS A 328 7.95 -3.66 22.50
N PRO A 329 8.24 -2.58 23.26
CA PRO A 329 8.20 -1.20 22.73
C PRO A 329 9.26 -0.91 21.66
N LYS A 330 10.29 -1.74 21.55
CA LYS A 330 11.38 -1.61 20.56
C LYS A 330 11.33 -2.66 19.45
N SER A 331 10.26 -3.43 19.41
CA SER A 331 10.05 -4.47 18.39
C SER A 331 10.03 -3.88 16.97
N ALA A 332 10.54 -4.66 16.02
CA ALA A 332 10.37 -4.37 14.59
C ALA A 332 8.88 -4.35 14.18
N HIS A 333 8.02 -5.03 14.93
CA HIS A 333 6.56 -5.08 14.71
C HIS A 333 5.80 -3.95 15.42
N ALA A 334 6.45 -3.11 16.24
CA ALA A 334 5.78 -2.02 16.95
C ALA A 334 5.02 -1.05 16.03
N PRO A 335 5.51 -0.67 14.83
CA PRO A 335 4.74 0.15 13.89
C PRO A 335 3.42 -0.52 13.45
N ALA A 336 3.45 -1.80 13.10
CA ALA A 336 2.26 -2.57 12.71
C ALA A 336 1.27 -2.70 13.88
N ALA A 337 1.75 -2.95 15.10
CA ALA A 337 0.93 -2.99 16.30
C ALA A 337 0.28 -1.63 16.59
N MET A 338 0.98 -0.53 16.39
CA MET A 338 0.43 0.82 16.56
C MET A 338 -0.69 1.11 15.54
N VAL A 339 -0.49 0.73 14.28
CA VAL A 339 -1.51 0.85 13.23
C VAL A 339 -2.73 0.00 13.57
N ALA A 340 -2.53 -1.25 14.01
CA ALA A 340 -3.61 -2.13 14.41
C ALA A 340 -4.41 -1.55 15.59
N LYS A 341 -3.75 -0.99 16.61
CA LYS A 341 -4.38 -0.31 17.74
C LYS A 341 -5.24 0.86 17.28
N ASN A 342 -4.68 1.76 16.49
CA ASN A 342 -5.36 2.97 16.03
C ASN A 342 -6.56 2.61 15.14
N GLY A 343 -6.37 1.71 14.18
CA GLY A 343 -7.43 1.23 13.29
C GLY A 343 -8.53 0.48 14.03
N GLY A 344 -8.18 -0.38 14.99
CA GLY A 344 -9.14 -1.07 15.86
C GLY A 344 -9.97 -0.09 16.69
N ALA A 345 -9.34 0.97 17.22
CA ALA A 345 -10.05 2.03 17.96
C ALA A 345 -11.01 2.82 17.05
N GLU A 346 -10.63 3.13 15.80
CA GLU A 346 -11.52 3.73 14.79
C GLU A 346 -12.71 2.82 14.46
N ALA A 347 -12.46 1.51 14.28
CA ALA A 347 -13.52 0.52 14.04
C ALA A 347 -14.49 0.42 15.21
N LEU A 348 -14.00 0.39 16.45
CA LEU A 348 -14.85 0.42 17.66
C LEU A 348 -15.70 1.67 17.74
N LYS A 349 -15.14 2.84 17.44
CA LYS A 349 -15.88 4.10 17.40
C LYS A 349 -16.95 4.07 16.32
N ALA A 350 -16.67 3.48 15.15
CA ALA A 350 -17.64 3.31 14.08
C ALA A 350 -18.77 2.37 14.47
N LEU A 351 -18.47 1.22 15.08
CA LEU A 351 -19.45 0.25 15.57
C LEU A 351 -20.40 0.79 16.65
N ARG A 352 -19.98 1.80 17.41
CA ARG A 352 -20.81 2.46 18.44
C ARG A 352 -21.80 3.48 17.88
N ARG A 353 -21.75 3.79 16.59
CA ARG A 353 -22.69 4.73 15.96
C ARG A 353 -24.08 4.10 15.89
N ARG A 354 -25.12 4.89 16.13
CA ARG A 354 -26.52 4.41 16.18
C ARG A 354 -27.00 3.77 14.89
N GLU A 355 -26.46 4.22 13.77
CA GLU A 355 -26.80 3.73 12.44
C GLU A 355 -26.11 2.41 12.06
N VAL A 356 -25.10 1.96 12.83
CA VAL A 356 -24.35 0.73 12.55
C VAL A 356 -24.94 -0.43 13.34
N ARG A 357 -25.51 -1.39 12.60
CA ARG A 357 -26.13 -2.59 13.17
C ARG A 357 -25.29 -3.83 12.85
N LEU A 358 -24.05 -3.82 13.33
CA LEU A 358 -23.12 -4.93 13.15
C LEU A 358 -22.60 -5.38 14.52
N PHE A 359 -22.66 -6.68 14.79
CA PHE A 359 -22.33 -7.29 16.09
C PHE A 359 -21.12 -8.20 15.98
N LYS A 360 -20.51 -8.56 17.11
CA LYS A 360 -19.32 -9.42 17.20
C LYS A 360 -19.45 -10.70 16.34
N THR A 361 -20.62 -11.33 16.33
CA THR A 361 -20.89 -12.55 15.57
C THR A 361 -20.78 -12.36 14.04
N ALA A 362 -20.79 -11.13 13.53
CA ALA A 362 -20.56 -10.86 12.11
C ALA A 362 -19.09 -10.98 11.73
N PHE A 363 -18.18 -10.92 12.70
CA PHE A 363 -16.74 -11.10 12.53
C PHE A 363 -16.30 -12.56 12.68
N ASP A 364 -17.20 -13.46 13.09
CA ASP A 364 -16.95 -14.90 13.11
C ASP A 364 -17.08 -15.44 11.69
N LEU A 365 -16.05 -16.16 11.21
CA LEU A 365 -16.09 -16.82 9.90
C LEU A 365 -17.08 -17.97 9.91
N PRO A 366 -18.10 -17.97 9.03
CA PRO A 366 -18.91 -19.15 8.82
C PRO A 366 -18.03 -20.33 8.35
N ALA A 367 -18.32 -21.54 8.79
CA ALA A 367 -17.57 -22.75 8.39
C ALA A 367 -17.41 -22.89 6.86
N ALA A 368 -18.42 -22.46 6.09
CA ALA A 368 -18.38 -22.45 4.63
C ALA A 368 -17.38 -21.44 4.01
N LEU A 369 -16.81 -20.53 4.80
CA LEU A 369 -15.83 -19.51 4.39
C LEU A 369 -14.50 -19.66 5.16
N ALA A 370 -14.37 -20.68 5.97
CA ALA A 370 -13.17 -20.89 6.79
C ALA A 370 -11.88 -21.09 5.96
N THR A 371 -12.01 -21.47 4.69
CA THR A 371 -10.91 -21.64 3.74
C THR A 371 -10.82 -20.52 2.69
N ASP A 372 -11.66 -19.50 2.79
CA ASP A 372 -11.65 -18.35 1.87
C ASP A 372 -10.64 -17.32 2.38
N GLU A 373 -9.44 -17.35 1.83
CA GLU A 373 -8.32 -16.47 2.22
C GLU A 373 -8.64 -14.98 2.02
N ASP A 374 -9.41 -14.63 0.98
CA ASP A 374 -9.81 -13.25 0.72
C ASP A 374 -10.78 -12.77 1.80
N MET A 375 -11.73 -13.60 2.20
CA MET A 375 -12.66 -13.27 3.29
C MET A 375 -11.97 -13.18 4.65
N GLN A 376 -11.05 -14.10 4.96
CA GLN A 376 -10.25 -14.04 6.18
C GLN A 376 -9.46 -12.73 6.26
N ARG A 377 -8.72 -12.41 5.20
CA ARG A 377 -7.95 -11.17 5.11
C ARG A 377 -8.83 -9.94 5.27
N ASP A 378 -9.98 -9.88 4.61
CA ASP A 378 -10.87 -8.73 4.68
C ASP A 378 -11.50 -8.58 6.07
N LEU A 379 -11.80 -9.68 6.80
CA LEU A 379 -12.25 -9.62 8.18
C LEU A 379 -11.18 -9.04 9.11
N HIS A 380 -9.94 -9.51 9.00
CA HIS A 380 -8.81 -8.97 9.77
C HIS A 380 -8.61 -7.47 9.49
N ARG A 381 -8.70 -7.05 8.24
CA ARG A 381 -8.57 -5.65 7.82
C ARG A 381 -9.74 -4.79 8.32
N ALA A 382 -10.97 -5.27 8.20
CA ALA A 382 -12.16 -4.57 8.66
C ALA A 382 -12.13 -4.37 10.20
N GLY A 383 -11.65 -5.36 10.95
CA GLY A 383 -11.41 -5.26 12.39
C GLY A 383 -10.38 -4.19 12.78
N ARG A 384 -9.53 -3.81 11.84
CA ARG A 384 -8.52 -2.75 11.96
C ARG A 384 -8.92 -1.45 11.26
N GLY A 385 -10.23 -1.25 11.02
CA GLY A 385 -10.76 0.01 10.49
C GLY A 385 -10.59 0.19 8.97
N ASP A 386 -10.26 -0.86 8.22
CA ASP A 386 -10.23 -0.79 6.77
C ASP A 386 -11.65 -0.72 6.20
N LYS A 387 -12.01 0.47 5.74
CA LYS A 387 -13.35 0.77 5.17
C LYS A 387 -13.62 0.01 3.87
N ASP A 388 -12.58 -0.27 3.09
CA ASP A 388 -12.70 -0.92 1.79
C ASP A 388 -12.86 -2.44 1.97
N ALA A 389 -12.17 -3.03 2.94
CA ALA A 389 -12.38 -4.41 3.35
C ALA A 389 -13.81 -4.63 3.86
N ALA A 390 -14.33 -3.73 4.71
CA ALA A 390 -15.71 -3.80 5.17
C ALA A 390 -16.72 -3.72 3.99
N ALA A 391 -16.46 -2.87 3.00
CA ALA A 391 -17.29 -2.78 1.79
C ALA A 391 -17.23 -4.06 0.94
N ARG A 392 -16.04 -4.68 0.78
CA ARG A 392 -15.90 -5.96 0.05
C ARG A 392 -16.64 -7.10 0.76
N ILE A 393 -16.56 -7.17 2.08
CA ILE A 393 -17.34 -8.16 2.86
C ILE A 393 -18.84 -7.97 2.60
N ALA A 394 -19.34 -6.73 2.57
CA ALA A 394 -20.73 -6.47 2.22
C ALA A 394 -21.10 -7.05 0.85
N GLN A 395 -20.28 -6.84 -0.18
CA GLN A 395 -20.55 -7.40 -1.51
C GLN A 395 -20.54 -8.94 -1.52
N ILE A 396 -19.64 -9.58 -0.74
CA ILE A 396 -19.66 -11.04 -0.57
C ILE A 396 -20.98 -11.49 0.05
N GLN A 397 -21.47 -10.80 1.10
CA GLN A 397 -22.77 -11.12 1.72
C GLN A 397 -23.94 -10.91 0.74
N ARG A 398 -23.89 -9.87 -0.08
CA ARG A 398 -24.90 -9.63 -1.14
C ARG A 398 -25.00 -10.79 -2.13
N ASN A 399 -23.88 -11.39 -2.49
CA ASN A 399 -23.82 -12.50 -3.43
C ASN A 399 -24.29 -13.85 -2.83
N ARG A 400 -24.39 -13.93 -1.50
CA ARG A 400 -24.79 -15.11 -0.74
C ARG A 400 -26.23 -15.00 -0.21
N ARG A 401 -27.17 -14.73 -1.12
CA ARG A 401 -28.60 -14.55 -0.78
C ARG A 401 -29.28 -15.83 -0.24
N ASP A 402 -28.61 -16.95 -0.36
CA ASP A 402 -29.02 -18.27 0.16
C ASP A 402 -28.81 -18.42 1.66
N THR A 403 -28.04 -17.54 2.30
CA THR A 403 -27.78 -17.59 3.73
C THR A 403 -28.84 -16.83 4.54
N ALA A 404 -29.22 -17.39 5.69
CA ALA A 404 -30.12 -16.69 6.63
C ALA A 404 -29.52 -15.33 7.05
N ASN A 405 -30.38 -14.31 7.12
CA ASN A 405 -30.00 -12.95 7.52
C ASN A 405 -28.95 -12.25 6.61
N TRP A 406 -28.77 -12.70 5.38
CA TRP A 406 -27.81 -12.08 4.45
C TRP A 406 -28.06 -10.57 4.28
N MET A 407 -29.32 -10.15 4.24
CA MET A 407 -29.70 -8.74 4.08
C MET A 407 -29.25 -7.88 5.23
N ASN A 408 -29.44 -8.33 6.46
CA ASN A 408 -28.97 -7.61 7.68
C ASN A 408 -27.44 -7.57 7.74
N ARG A 409 -26.76 -8.63 7.32
CA ARG A 409 -25.28 -8.67 7.23
C ARG A 409 -24.77 -7.73 6.16
N TYR A 410 -25.38 -7.74 4.97
CA TYR A 410 -25.05 -6.82 3.89
C TYR A 410 -25.17 -5.36 4.32
N GLU A 411 -26.33 -5.00 4.89
CA GLU A 411 -26.61 -3.66 5.41
C GLU A 411 -25.62 -3.27 6.52
N GLY A 412 -25.40 -4.14 7.50
CA GLY A 412 -24.51 -3.85 8.64
C GLY A 412 -23.06 -3.62 8.22
N TRP A 413 -22.56 -4.40 7.26
CA TRP A 413 -21.20 -4.19 6.72
C TRP A 413 -21.08 -2.91 5.92
N LEU A 414 -22.09 -2.55 5.11
CA LEU A 414 -22.12 -1.24 4.43
C LEU A 414 -22.18 -0.09 5.42
N GLN A 415 -22.97 -0.22 6.52
CA GLN A 415 -23.05 0.79 7.56
C GLN A 415 -21.69 0.98 8.25
N LEU A 416 -20.95 -0.10 8.55
CA LEU A 416 -19.61 -0.01 9.09
C LEU A 416 -18.65 0.66 8.10
N ALA A 417 -18.62 0.22 6.84
CA ALA A 417 -17.79 0.80 5.80
C ALA A 417 -18.04 2.31 5.63
N SER A 418 -19.32 2.70 5.59
CA SER A 418 -19.73 4.11 5.55
C SER A 418 -19.30 4.88 6.80
N ALA A 419 -19.44 4.27 7.99
CA ALA A 419 -19.03 4.90 9.25
C ALA A 419 -17.52 5.14 9.32
N LEU A 420 -16.73 4.31 8.63
CA LEU A 420 -15.29 4.43 8.44
C LEU A 420 -14.90 5.38 7.28
N GLY A 421 -15.88 5.98 6.57
CA GLY A 421 -15.63 6.97 5.55
C GLY A 421 -15.65 6.45 4.10
N ASN A 422 -16.23 5.27 3.84
CA ASN A 422 -16.40 4.77 2.48
C ASN A 422 -17.66 5.37 1.84
N GLY A 423 -17.50 6.35 0.96
CA GLY A 423 -18.61 7.04 0.28
C GLY A 423 -19.35 6.15 -0.72
N ILE A 424 -18.69 5.15 -1.28
CA ILE A 424 -19.30 4.16 -2.18
C ILE A 424 -20.27 3.29 -1.38
N ALA A 425 -19.85 2.81 -0.20
CA ALA A 425 -20.73 2.06 0.69
C ALA A 425 -21.94 2.89 1.14
N SER A 426 -21.77 4.20 1.36
CA SER A 426 -22.88 5.11 1.63
C SER A 426 -23.85 5.20 0.46
N TYR A 427 -23.35 5.24 -0.76
CA TYR A 427 -24.21 5.23 -1.96
C TYR A 427 -24.90 3.87 -2.18
N ASP A 428 -24.20 2.76 -1.93
CA ASP A 428 -24.79 1.42 -1.98
C ASP A 428 -25.96 1.28 -0.97
N LEU A 429 -25.81 1.89 0.24
CA LEU A 429 -26.93 1.99 1.20
C LEU A 429 -28.08 2.84 0.66
N ALA A 430 -27.80 3.94 -0.01
CA ALA A 430 -28.84 4.75 -0.65
C ALA A 430 -29.63 3.95 -1.68
N LEU A 431 -28.93 3.16 -2.52
CA LEU A 431 -29.58 2.28 -3.49
C LEU A 431 -30.37 1.15 -2.80
N HIS A 432 -29.81 0.57 -1.74
CA HIS A 432 -30.45 -0.46 -0.94
C HIS A 432 -31.78 0.04 -0.36
N TYR A 433 -31.80 1.19 0.34
CA TYR A 433 -33.02 1.75 0.89
C TYR A 433 -34.01 2.24 -0.17
N ARG A 434 -33.52 2.68 -1.33
CA ARG A 434 -34.38 2.99 -2.49
C ARG A 434 -35.12 1.74 -2.99
N SER A 435 -34.44 0.60 -3.06
CA SER A 435 -35.05 -0.67 -3.46
C SER A 435 -36.10 -1.18 -2.44
N GLN A 436 -36.02 -0.74 -1.20
CA GLN A 436 -36.96 -1.05 -0.14
C GLN A 436 -38.09 -0.02 -0.01
N ASN A 437 -38.20 0.92 -0.96
CA ASN A 437 -39.19 2.01 -0.94
C ASN A 437 -39.08 2.91 0.31
N GLN A 438 -37.85 3.21 0.76
CA GLN A 438 -37.50 4.07 1.89
C GLN A 438 -36.81 5.36 1.41
N PRO A 439 -37.51 6.31 0.78
CA PRO A 439 -36.91 7.46 0.10
C PRO A 439 -36.16 8.41 1.01
N LEU A 440 -36.60 8.59 2.25
CA LEU A 440 -35.94 9.48 3.23
C LEU A 440 -34.55 8.93 3.60
N LEU A 441 -34.44 7.64 3.93
CA LEU A 441 -33.16 7.01 4.23
C LEU A 441 -32.26 7.00 3.00
N SER A 442 -32.81 6.70 1.82
CA SER A 442 -32.06 6.76 0.57
C SER A 442 -31.42 8.13 0.37
N SER A 443 -32.20 9.22 0.53
CA SER A 443 -31.68 10.60 0.38
C SER A 443 -30.60 10.94 1.41
N GLN A 444 -30.79 10.52 2.67
CA GLN A 444 -29.79 10.75 3.72
C GLN A 444 -28.43 10.07 3.41
N TRP A 445 -28.47 8.82 2.97
CA TRP A 445 -27.27 8.08 2.62
C TRP A 445 -26.61 8.59 1.33
N GLU A 446 -27.40 9.08 0.38
CA GLU A 446 -26.87 9.75 -0.82
C GLU A 446 -26.16 11.07 -0.48
N SER A 447 -26.72 11.89 0.42
CA SER A 447 -26.06 13.10 0.94
C SER A 447 -24.74 12.75 1.64
N ARG A 448 -24.76 11.71 2.47
CA ARG A 448 -23.55 11.24 3.16
C ARG A 448 -22.46 10.74 2.18
N ALA A 449 -22.86 10.06 1.11
CA ALA A 449 -21.91 9.65 0.06
C ALA A 449 -21.20 10.87 -0.54
N ARG A 450 -21.93 11.93 -0.84
CA ARG A 450 -21.36 13.19 -1.36
C ARG A 450 -20.44 13.88 -0.34
N GLU A 451 -20.86 13.97 0.93
CA GLU A 451 -20.05 14.52 2.01
C GLU A 451 -18.71 13.75 2.19
N GLN A 452 -18.72 12.45 1.87
CA GLN A 452 -17.53 11.59 1.88
C GLN A 452 -16.75 11.63 0.57
N GLY A 453 -17.13 12.52 -0.36
CA GLY A 453 -16.42 12.75 -1.62
C GLY A 453 -16.71 11.70 -2.69
N TYR A 454 -17.82 10.99 -2.62
CA TYR A 454 -18.28 10.14 -3.71
C TYR A 454 -19.28 10.87 -4.58
N THR A 455 -18.98 10.96 -5.88
CA THR A 455 -19.91 11.52 -6.89
C THR A 455 -20.61 10.35 -7.58
N PRO A 456 -21.93 10.13 -7.33
CA PRO A 456 -22.68 9.10 -8.01
C PRO A 456 -22.68 9.33 -9.53
N PRO A 457 -22.69 8.27 -10.34
CA PRO A 457 -22.91 8.41 -11.78
C PRO A 457 -24.27 9.10 -12.03
N PRO A 458 -24.39 9.92 -13.09
CA PRO A 458 -25.65 10.54 -13.42
C PRO A 458 -26.72 9.47 -13.62
N SER A 459 -27.86 9.61 -12.92
CA SER A 459 -28.96 8.66 -13.07
C SER A 459 -29.53 8.76 -14.49
N LEU A 460 -29.86 7.62 -15.09
CA LEU A 460 -30.52 7.58 -16.42
C LEU A 460 -31.84 8.38 -16.45
N ASP A 461 -32.46 8.61 -15.28
CA ASP A 461 -33.66 9.41 -15.12
C ASP A 461 -33.43 10.91 -15.36
N ASN A 462 -32.19 11.41 -15.23
CA ASN A 462 -31.81 12.79 -15.53
C ASN A 462 -31.46 13.03 -17.01
N VAL A 463 -31.31 11.97 -17.81
CA VAL A 463 -31.02 12.07 -19.26
C VAL A 463 -32.29 12.24 -20.07
N ARG A 464 -33.46 12.08 -19.46
CA ARG A 464 -34.80 12.18 -20.13
C ARG A 464 -35.53 13.49 -19.82
N LYS A 465 -34.89 14.51 -19.32
CA LYS A 465 -35.46 15.86 -19.18
C LYS A 465 -34.87 16.85 -20.12
#